data_1b0e13b953ccff65f3d2e8e04fc55852
#
_entry.id   1b0e13b953ccff65f3d2e8e04fc55852
#
_cell.length_a   1.000
_cell.length_b   1.000
_cell.length_c   1.000
_cell.angle_alpha   90.00
_cell.angle_beta   90.00
_cell.angle_gamma   90.00
#
_symmetry.space_group_name_H-M   'P 1'
#
loop_
_entity.id
_entity.type
_entity.pdbx_description
1 polymer ?
#
loop_
_entity_poly.entity_id
_entity_poly.type
_entity_poly.pdbx_seq_one_letter_code
_entity_poly.pdbx_strand_id
1 'polypeptide(L)'
;MIDKLLIEQIEEQTSDKEVAVLLSGGVDSLSVAFAAHRLGKKITAYTFHLENNPTYDAKKASEVAKLFGWNCHTIIVPTFNLQEDFMRLVKEVRCKKKTHFECCFPFLYVYPEIKEQVVLSGWAADGYYGISKKAMLHYGPGKSKEKFDEFRDNYFDINNQAGYLWHELIARNNKKQLITPYLSMTVKDFFYNKTWEELNKPFQKHHVVNAFEEFKKFKFKKHINLQLGAGVDKLFEKLIDDKFINFKFRKRVMDICRDWANMSDDIGVLQ
;
A
#
# COMPACT_ATOMS: atom_id res chain seq x y z
N MET A 1 -2.68 15.15 17.82
CA MET A 1 -1.76 15.13 16.68
C MET A 1 -2.03 13.88 15.88
N ILE A 2 -1.41 13.69 14.71
CA ILE A 2 -1.71 12.53 13.84
C ILE A 2 -1.50 11.17 14.52
N ASP A 3 -0.52 11.04 15.40
CA ASP A 3 -0.29 9.83 16.20
C ASP A 3 -1.53 9.43 17.03
N LYS A 4 -2.15 10.39 17.71
CA LYS A 4 -3.37 10.14 18.52
C LYS A 4 -4.52 9.66 17.62
N LEU A 5 -4.72 10.30 16.47
CA LEU A 5 -5.77 9.91 15.53
C LEU A 5 -5.59 8.48 15.02
N LEU A 6 -4.34 8.09 14.67
CA LEU A 6 -4.06 6.72 14.24
C LEU A 6 -4.28 5.71 15.38
N ILE A 7 -3.90 6.06 16.61
CA ILE A 7 -4.14 5.22 17.79
C ILE A 7 -5.64 5.05 18.03
N GLU A 8 -6.41 6.13 18.08
CA GLU A 8 -7.86 6.13 18.26
C GLU A 8 -8.55 5.26 17.19
N GLN A 9 -8.14 5.41 15.91
CA GLN A 9 -8.73 4.63 14.84
C GLN A 9 -8.43 3.13 14.90
N ILE A 10 -7.29 2.72 15.42
CA ILE A 10 -7.00 1.30 15.65
C ILE A 10 -7.80 0.78 16.85
N GLU A 11 -7.89 1.55 17.92
CA GLU A 11 -8.62 1.18 19.13
C GLU A 11 -10.13 1.04 18.87
N GLU A 12 -10.71 1.97 18.11
CA GLU A 12 -12.14 1.95 17.75
C GLU A 12 -12.51 0.76 16.84
N GLN A 13 -11.60 0.35 15.94
CA GLN A 13 -11.91 -0.66 14.93
C GLN A 13 -11.57 -2.10 15.36
N THR A 14 -10.79 -2.27 16.42
CA THR A 14 -10.46 -3.62 16.92
C THR A 14 -10.08 -3.66 18.39
N SER A 15 -10.72 -4.57 19.12
CA SER A 15 -10.32 -4.96 20.47
C SER A 15 -9.26 -6.05 20.51
N ASP A 16 -8.88 -6.64 19.34
CA ASP A 16 -7.92 -7.75 19.28
C ASP A 16 -6.58 -7.32 19.83
N LYS A 17 -6.04 -8.17 20.73
CA LYS A 17 -4.72 -7.95 21.32
C LYS A 17 -3.58 -8.29 20.38
N GLU A 18 -3.79 -9.24 19.47
CA GLU A 18 -2.82 -9.69 18.47
C GLU A 18 -3.22 -9.18 17.10
N VAL A 19 -2.29 -8.53 16.40
CA VAL A 19 -2.56 -7.94 15.08
C VAL A 19 -1.40 -8.21 14.13
N ALA A 20 -1.74 -8.46 12.87
CA ALA A 20 -0.77 -8.42 11.78
C ALA A 20 -0.56 -6.98 11.32
N VAL A 21 0.64 -6.65 10.90
CA VAL A 21 0.95 -5.38 10.23
C VAL A 21 1.64 -5.66 8.90
N LEU A 22 1.09 -5.14 7.80
CA LEU A 22 1.78 -5.13 6.51
C LEU A 22 2.89 -4.08 6.55
N LEU A 23 4.13 -4.52 6.68
CA LEU A 23 5.27 -3.66 7.00
C LEU A 23 6.24 -3.56 5.82
N SER A 24 6.33 -2.38 5.20
CA SER A 24 7.31 -2.06 4.16
C SER A 24 8.56 -1.36 4.69
N GLY A 25 8.59 -1.01 5.99
CA GLY A 25 9.62 -0.15 6.56
C GLY A 25 9.52 1.32 6.12
N GLY A 26 8.49 1.72 5.37
CA GLY A 26 8.15 3.10 5.04
C GLY A 26 7.41 3.81 6.17
N VAL A 27 7.36 5.15 6.12
CA VAL A 27 6.76 5.99 7.18
C VAL A 27 5.30 5.57 7.47
N ASP A 28 4.52 5.29 6.44
CA ASP A 28 3.09 5.03 6.60
C ASP A 28 2.82 3.69 7.31
N SER A 29 3.48 2.62 6.87
CA SER A 29 3.35 1.32 7.53
C SER A 29 3.93 1.32 8.94
N LEU A 30 5.04 2.04 9.14
CA LEU A 30 5.65 2.16 10.46
C LEU A 30 4.81 2.99 11.43
N SER A 31 4.17 4.08 10.98
CA SER A 31 3.30 4.87 11.86
C SER A 31 2.10 4.08 12.37
N VAL A 32 1.52 3.22 11.52
CA VAL A 32 0.44 2.31 11.94
C VAL A 32 0.95 1.24 12.91
N ALA A 33 2.15 0.69 12.65
CA ALA A 33 2.79 -0.26 13.57
C ALA A 33 3.10 0.40 14.94
N PHE A 34 3.61 1.63 14.96
CA PHE A 34 3.88 2.35 16.21
C PHE A 34 2.60 2.73 16.95
N ALA A 35 1.53 3.09 16.25
CA ALA A 35 0.24 3.31 16.87
C ALA A 35 -0.29 2.05 17.57
N ALA A 36 -0.22 0.90 16.91
CA ALA A 36 -0.57 -0.39 17.50
C ALA A 36 0.36 -0.77 18.67
N HIS A 37 1.66 -0.48 18.56
CA HIS A 37 2.64 -0.71 19.62
C HIS A 37 2.34 0.11 20.88
N ARG A 38 1.99 1.41 20.71
CA ARG A 38 1.58 2.28 21.83
C ARG A 38 0.30 1.83 22.52
N LEU A 39 -0.59 1.14 21.80
CA LEU A 39 -1.79 0.48 22.37
C LEU A 39 -1.46 -0.84 23.11
N GLY A 40 -0.19 -1.24 23.16
CA GLY A 40 0.22 -2.51 23.79
C GLY A 40 -0.21 -3.75 23.02
N LYS A 41 -0.55 -3.62 21.72
CA LYS A 41 -0.92 -4.78 20.89
C LYS A 41 0.32 -5.64 20.61
N LYS A 42 0.13 -6.96 20.60
CA LYS A 42 1.15 -7.91 20.14
C LYS A 42 1.16 -7.89 18.62
N ILE A 43 2.27 -7.41 18.07
CA ILE A 43 2.43 -7.21 16.63
C ILE A 43 3.19 -8.37 16.01
N THR A 44 2.65 -8.91 14.92
CA THR A 44 3.38 -9.72 13.95
C THR A 44 3.48 -8.92 12.64
N ALA A 45 4.69 -8.56 12.26
CA ALA A 45 4.97 -7.85 11.03
C ALA A 45 5.10 -8.82 9.85
N TYR A 46 4.47 -8.50 8.74
CA TYR A 46 4.57 -9.24 7.48
C TYR A 46 5.15 -8.33 6.41
N THR A 47 6.23 -8.77 5.81
CA THR A 47 6.88 -8.12 4.67
C THR A 47 7.15 -9.14 3.58
N PHE A 48 7.55 -8.70 2.39
CA PHE A 48 7.81 -9.61 1.30
C PHE A 48 8.94 -9.12 0.39
N HIS A 49 9.50 -10.04 -0.36
CA HIS A 49 10.28 -9.75 -1.56
C HIS A 49 10.01 -10.83 -2.63
N LEU A 50 10.31 -10.50 -3.88
CA LEU A 50 10.23 -11.48 -4.95
C LEU A 50 11.38 -12.50 -4.83
N GLU A 51 11.15 -13.72 -5.26
CA GLU A 51 12.06 -14.87 -5.11
C GLU A 51 13.53 -14.54 -5.44
N ASN A 52 13.79 -13.83 -6.53
CA ASN A 52 15.14 -13.48 -6.98
C ASN A 52 15.47 -12.00 -6.79
N ASN A 53 14.73 -11.27 -5.94
CA ASN A 53 14.91 -9.85 -5.73
C ASN A 53 14.72 -9.44 -4.27
N PRO A 54 15.66 -9.81 -3.37
CA PRO A 54 15.59 -9.35 -1.99
C PRO A 54 15.65 -7.82 -1.95
N THR A 55 14.64 -7.22 -1.34
CA THR A 55 14.47 -5.78 -1.34
C THR A 55 15.04 -5.13 -0.08
N TYR A 56 15.48 -3.88 -0.23
CA TYR A 56 15.88 -3.05 0.90
C TYR A 56 14.71 -2.84 1.89
N ASP A 57 13.48 -2.72 1.38
CA ASP A 57 12.29 -2.51 2.21
C ASP A 57 12.01 -3.70 3.12
N ALA A 58 12.09 -4.93 2.61
CA ALA A 58 11.92 -6.15 3.43
C ALA A 58 13.01 -6.25 4.52
N LYS A 59 14.27 -5.96 4.17
CA LYS A 59 15.36 -5.94 5.14
C LYS A 59 15.12 -4.90 6.24
N LYS A 60 14.74 -3.68 5.87
CA LYS A 60 14.46 -2.59 6.80
C LYS A 60 13.26 -2.92 7.70
N ALA A 61 12.18 -3.48 7.14
CA ALA A 61 11.02 -3.91 7.91
C ALA A 61 11.43 -4.92 9.00
N SER A 62 12.25 -5.91 8.64
CA SER A 62 12.77 -6.90 9.58
C SER A 62 13.69 -6.29 10.65
N GLU A 63 14.57 -5.36 10.27
CA GLU A 63 15.47 -4.65 11.21
C GLU A 63 14.65 -3.83 12.22
N VAL A 64 13.63 -3.10 11.77
CA VAL A 64 12.76 -2.32 12.66
C VAL A 64 11.92 -3.22 13.55
N ALA A 65 11.33 -4.28 13.00
CA ALA A 65 10.57 -5.24 13.80
C ALA A 65 11.43 -5.84 14.92
N LYS A 66 12.67 -6.22 14.62
CA LYS A 66 13.64 -6.70 15.62
C LYS A 66 13.94 -5.65 16.68
N LEU A 67 14.12 -4.38 16.30
CA LEU A 67 14.41 -3.28 17.23
C LEU A 67 13.29 -3.07 18.26
N PHE A 68 12.03 -3.27 17.84
CA PHE A 68 10.85 -3.11 18.71
C PHE A 68 10.32 -4.42 19.31
N GLY A 69 11.03 -5.54 19.11
CA GLY A 69 10.65 -6.84 19.67
C GLY A 69 9.40 -7.46 19.01
N TRP A 70 9.07 -7.06 17.78
CA TRP A 70 7.96 -7.65 17.02
C TRP A 70 8.41 -8.91 16.29
N ASN A 71 7.52 -9.90 16.22
CA ASN A 71 7.72 -11.00 15.29
C ASN A 71 7.68 -10.47 13.85
N CYS A 72 8.52 -11.03 12.97
CA CYS A 72 8.55 -10.59 11.57
C CYS A 72 8.65 -11.81 10.64
N HIS A 73 7.72 -11.91 9.71
CA HIS A 73 7.71 -12.90 8.65
C HIS A 73 8.03 -12.22 7.32
N THR A 74 9.06 -12.69 6.65
CA THR A 74 9.40 -12.27 5.28
C THR A 74 8.91 -13.33 4.32
N ILE A 75 7.92 -12.97 3.50
CA ILE A 75 7.32 -13.87 2.53
C ILE A 75 8.09 -13.79 1.21
N ILE A 76 8.53 -14.93 0.69
CA ILE A 76 9.16 -15.02 -0.62
C ILE A 76 8.07 -15.25 -1.65
N VAL A 77 7.86 -14.26 -2.51
CA VAL A 77 6.83 -14.29 -3.55
C VAL A 77 7.39 -14.95 -4.80
N PRO A 78 6.87 -16.11 -5.22
CA PRO A 78 7.33 -16.80 -6.42
C PRO A 78 6.97 -16.02 -7.69
N THR A 79 7.71 -16.26 -8.77
CA THR A 79 7.54 -15.54 -10.04
C THR A 79 7.37 -16.45 -11.24
N PHE A 80 7.13 -17.75 -11.01
CA PHE A 80 7.03 -18.74 -12.08
C PHE A 80 5.62 -18.94 -12.65
N ASN A 81 4.56 -18.54 -11.92
CA ASN A 81 3.15 -18.68 -12.31
C ASN A 81 2.47 -17.33 -12.60
N LEU A 82 3.20 -16.33 -13.09
CA LEU A 82 2.71 -14.95 -13.22
C LEU A 82 1.40 -14.83 -14.00
N GLN A 83 1.23 -15.59 -15.07
CA GLN A 83 0.02 -15.52 -15.87
C GLN A 83 -1.20 -16.01 -15.08
N GLU A 84 -1.07 -17.11 -14.37
CA GLU A 84 -2.15 -17.66 -13.53
C GLU A 84 -2.48 -16.72 -12.38
N ASP A 85 -1.45 -16.15 -11.72
CA ASP A 85 -1.63 -15.20 -10.63
C ASP A 85 -2.35 -13.92 -11.08
N PHE A 86 -2.01 -13.41 -12.26
CA PHE A 86 -2.70 -12.25 -12.80
C PHE A 86 -4.13 -12.57 -13.23
N MET A 87 -4.38 -13.76 -13.76
CA MET A 87 -5.74 -14.22 -14.03
C MET A 87 -6.57 -14.40 -12.75
N ARG A 88 -5.94 -14.88 -11.66
CA ARG A 88 -6.59 -14.89 -10.34
C ARG A 88 -6.95 -13.49 -9.87
N LEU A 89 -6.05 -12.53 -10.01
CA LEU A 89 -6.32 -11.13 -9.65
C LEU A 89 -7.47 -10.53 -10.48
N VAL A 90 -7.63 -10.90 -11.74
CA VAL A 90 -8.80 -10.50 -12.55
C VAL A 90 -10.08 -11.11 -11.99
N LYS A 91 -10.10 -12.43 -11.80
CA LYS A 91 -11.30 -13.17 -11.41
C LYS A 91 -11.72 -12.94 -9.96
N GLU A 92 -10.76 -13.02 -9.03
CA GLU A 92 -11.03 -13.01 -7.59
C GLU A 92 -11.05 -11.59 -7.02
N VAL A 93 -10.32 -10.67 -7.63
CA VAL A 93 -10.05 -9.33 -7.08
C VAL A 93 -10.49 -8.21 -8.02
N ARG A 94 -10.94 -8.53 -9.22
CA ARG A 94 -11.43 -7.59 -10.24
C ARG A 94 -10.38 -6.54 -10.67
N CYS A 95 -9.12 -6.94 -10.74
CA CYS A 95 -8.06 -6.07 -11.23
C CYS A 95 -8.26 -5.76 -12.72
N LYS A 96 -8.17 -4.46 -13.10
CA LYS A 96 -8.44 -3.98 -14.46
C LYS A 96 -7.31 -3.17 -15.10
N LYS A 97 -6.27 -2.85 -14.32
CA LYS A 97 -5.18 -1.97 -14.77
C LYS A 97 -3.84 -2.51 -14.31
N LYS A 98 -2.77 -2.23 -15.07
CA LYS A 98 -1.39 -2.61 -14.70
C LYS A 98 -1.07 -2.31 -13.23
N THR A 99 -1.38 -1.10 -12.77
CA THR A 99 -1.12 -0.69 -11.38
C THR A 99 -1.89 -1.50 -10.34
N HIS A 100 -3.07 -2.02 -10.68
CA HIS A 100 -3.81 -2.91 -9.79
C HIS A 100 -3.06 -4.23 -9.58
N PHE A 101 -2.58 -4.82 -10.69
CA PHE A 101 -1.80 -6.06 -10.61
C PHE A 101 -0.51 -5.85 -9.84
N GLU A 102 0.23 -4.79 -10.14
CA GLU A 102 1.49 -4.47 -9.47
C GLU A 102 1.31 -4.26 -7.96
N CYS A 103 0.21 -3.64 -7.55
CA CYS A 103 -0.09 -3.39 -6.14
C CYS A 103 -0.65 -4.61 -5.40
N CYS A 104 -1.27 -5.56 -6.10
CA CYS A 104 -1.99 -6.67 -5.49
C CYS A 104 -1.27 -8.01 -5.60
N PHE A 105 -0.46 -8.22 -6.64
CA PHE A 105 0.18 -9.51 -6.92
C PHE A 105 0.90 -10.12 -5.72
N PRO A 106 1.79 -9.42 -5.00
CA PRO A 106 2.49 -10.03 -3.89
C PRO A 106 1.57 -10.48 -2.75
N PHE A 107 0.44 -9.82 -2.61
CA PHE A 107 -0.52 -10.08 -1.52
C PHE A 107 -1.34 -11.34 -1.71
N LEU A 108 -1.37 -11.92 -2.93
CA LEU A 108 -1.88 -13.29 -3.13
C LEU A 108 -1.10 -14.32 -2.30
N TYR A 109 0.15 -14.04 -2.00
CA TYR A 109 1.07 -14.90 -1.24
C TYR A 109 1.22 -14.46 0.21
N VAL A 110 1.08 -13.16 0.50
CA VAL A 110 1.24 -12.64 1.86
C VAL A 110 0.03 -12.97 2.73
N TYR A 111 -1.19 -12.73 2.26
CA TYR A 111 -2.39 -12.92 3.08
C TYR A 111 -2.63 -14.37 3.54
N PRO A 112 -2.37 -15.42 2.74
CA PRO A 112 -2.50 -16.79 3.20
C PRO A 112 -1.58 -17.15 4.37
N GLU A 113 -0.43 -16.48 4.51
CA GLU A 113 0.53 -16.72 5.58
C GLU A 113 0.20 -15.96 6.88
N ILE A 114 -0.71 -15.00 6.84
CA ILE A 114 -1.12 -14.22 8.01
C ILE A 114 -1.97 -15.10 8.92
N LYS A 115 -1.57 -15.20 10.19
CA LYS A 115 -2.28 -16.00 11.19
C LYS A 115 -3.31 -15.17 11.95
N GLU A 116 -3.02 -13.93 12.22
CA GLU A 116 -3.86 -13.00 12.96
C GLU A 116 -5.18 -12.73 12.19
N GLN A 117 -6.25 -12.46 12.93
CA GLN A 117 -7.56 -12.15 12.32
C GLN A 117 -7.59 -10.73 11.76
N VAL A 118 -6.91 -9.80 12.44
CA VAL A 118 -6.87 -8.38 12.07
C VAL A 118 -5.54 -8.05 11.42
N VAL A 119 -5.62 -7.36 10.27
CA VAL A 119 -4.46 -6.89 9.50
C VAL A 119 -4.49 -5.37 9.44
N LEU A 120 -3.43 -4.73 9.90
CA LEU A 120 -3.26 -3.29 9.87
C LEU A 120 -2.41 -2.90 8.66
N SER A 121 -2.79 -1.81 7.98
CA SER A 121 -2.08 -1.31 6.81
C SER A 121 -1.94 0.21 6.82
N GLY A 122 -0.78 0.70 6.40
CA GLY A 122 -0.53 2.13 6.11
C GLY A 122 -0.97 2.57 4.72
N TRP A 123 -1.78 1.79 4.04
CA TRP A 123 -2.29 2.10 2.72
C TRP A 123 -3.06 3.42 2.70
N ALA A 124 -3.18 4.04 1.53
CA ALA A 124 -3.84 5.31 1.29
C ALA A 124 -3.13 6.57 1.80
N ALA A 125 -2.18 6.48 2.73
CA ALA A 125 -1.47 7.64 3.26
C ALA A 125 -0.86 8.54 2.18
N ASP A 126 -0.27 7.97 1.14
CA ASP A 126 0.35 8.72 0.02
C ASP A 126 -0.63 9.63 -0.73
N GLY A 127 -1.92 9.32 -0.69
CA GLY A 127 -2.98 10.13 -1.31
C GLY A 127 -3.11 11.53 -0.73
N TYR A 128 -2.66 11.74 0.50
CA TYR A 128 -2.71 13.06 1.13
C TYR A 128 -1.60 14.00 0.68
N TYR A 129 -0.50 13.49 0.12
CA TYR A 129 0.72 14.27 -0.09
C TYR A 129 0.91 14.79 -1.51
N GLY A 130 0.24 14.23 -2.50
CA GLY A 130 0.32 14.68 -3.89
C GLY A 130 1.74 14.70 -4.46
N ILE A 131 2.51 13.62 -4.24
CA ILE A 131 3.96 13.57 -4.53
C ILE A 131 4.34 12.88 -5.84
N SER A 132 3.38 12.29 -6.55
CA SER A 132 3.68 11.75 -7.87
C SER A 132 4.07 12.89 -8.83
N LYS A 133 4.89 12.60 -9.84
CA LYS A 133 5.30 13.61 -10.83
C LYS A 133 4.10 14.38 -11.41
N LYS A 134 3.03 13.67 -11.74
CA LYS A 134 1.80 14.27 -12.25
C LYS A 134 1.13 15.14 -11.19
N ALA A 135 0.99 14.67 -9.96
CA ALA A 135 0.37 15.44 -8.90
C ALA A 135 1.18 16.70 -8.57
N MET A 136 2.49 16.62 -8.46
CA MET A 136 3.36 17.79 -8.23
C MET A 136 3.22 18.84 -9.31
N LEU A 137 3.13 18.43 -10.58
CA LEU A 137 3.01 19.38 -11.69
C LEU A 137 1.67 20.13 -11.70
N HIS A 138 0.58 19.42 -11.44
CA HIS A 138 -0.77 19.97 -11.61
C HIS A 138 -1.39 20.49 -10.32
N TYR A 139 -1.01 19.96 -9.17
CA TYR A 139 -1.66 20.18 -7.88
C TYR A 139 -0.69 20.54 -6.73
N GLY A 140 0.62 20.51 -6.98
CA GLY A 140 1.66 20.63 -5.99
C GLY A 140 2.09 22.06 -5.69
N PRO A 141 3.41 22.34 -5.60
CA PRO A 141 3.94 23.60 -5.11
C PRO A 141 3.37 24.83 -5.83
N GLY A 142 2.98 25.84 -5.05
CA GLY A 142 2.46 27.09 -5.58
C GLY A 142 1.02 27.03 -6.16
N LYS A 143 0.33 25.90 -6.01
CA LYS A 143 -1.09 25.78 -6.33
C LYS A 143 -1.95 26.14 -5.12
N SER A 144 -3.21 26.58 -5.39
CA SER A 144 -4.14 26.86 -4.31
C SER A 144 -4.53 25.58 -3.54
N LYS A 145 -5.03 25.76 -2.33
CA LYS A 145 -5.51 24.66 -1.48
C LYS A 145 -6.65 23.89 -2.16
N GLU A 146 -7.57 24.61 -2.79
CA GLU A 146 -8.72 24.03 -3.53
C GLU A 146 -8.26 23.12 -4.66
N LYS A 147 -7.19 23.54 -5.38
CA LYS A 147 -6.61 22.71 -6.45
C LYS A 147 -5.95 21.46 -5.90
N PHE A 148 -5.34 21.56 -4.73
CA PHE A 148 -4.77 20.41 -4.05
C PHE A 148 -5.85 19.49 -3.47
N ASP A 149 -6.97 20.05 -2.97
CA ASP A 149 -8.13 19.28 -2.54
C ASP A 149 -8.76 18.49 -3.69
N GLU A 150 -8.88 19.10 -4.88
CA GLU A 150 -9.31 18.39 -6.10
C GLU A 150 -8.48 17.14 -6.38
N PHE A 151 -7.15 17.19 -6.19
CA PHE A 151 -6.30 16.02 -6.31
C PHE A 151 -6.68 14.94 -5.28
N ARG A 152 -6.85 15.33 -4.03
CA ARG A 152 -7.19 14.40 -2.93
C ARG A 152 -8.56 13.79 -3.12
N ASP A 153 -9.55 14.57 -3.51
CA ASP A 153 -10.90 14.08 -3.79
C ASP A 153 -10.90 13.06 -4.93
N ASN A 154 -10.17 13.34 -6.00
CA ASN A 154 -9.99 12.38 -7.09
C ASN A 154 -9.24 11.11 -6.66
N TYR A 155 -8.26 11.23 -5.76
CA TYR A 155 -7.52 10.07 -5.26
C TYR A 155 -8.38 9.18 -4.37
N PHE A 156 -9.18 9.78 -3.50
CA PHE A 156 -10.03 9.07 -2.53
C PHE A 156 -11.44 8.76 -3.07
N ASP A 157 -11.77 9.16 -4.29
CA ASP A 157 -12.99 8.70 -4.96
C ASP A 157 -12.97 7.18 -5.06
N ILE A 158 -14.03 6.54 -4.56
CA ILE A 158 -14.15 5.08 -4.52
C ILE A 158 -13.99 4.44 -5.90
N ASN A 159 -14.39 5.14 -6.96
CA ASN A 159 -14.24 4.66 -8.33
C ASN A 159 -12.78 4.74 -8.83
N ASN A 160 -11.96 5.57 -8.20
CA ASN A 160 -10.57 5.82 -8.56
C ASN A 160 -9.57 5.21 -7.57
N GLN A 161 -10.01 4.72 -6.42
CA GLN A 161 -9.15 4.13 -5.39
C GLN A 161 -8.42 2.90 -5.93
N ALA A 162 -7.31 3.17 -6.60
CA ALA A 162 -6.44 2.12 -7.08
C ALA A 162 -5.83 1.37 -5.90
N GLY A 163 -6.12 0.09 -5.82
CA GLY A 163 -5.44 -0.81 -4.92
C GLY A 163 -6.11 -1.05 -3.56
N TYR A 164 -6.86 -0.11 -2.96
CA TYR A 164 -7.48 -0.34 -1.65
C TYR A 164 -8.59 -1.40 -1.70
N LEU A 165 -9.56 -1.23 -2.57
CA LEU A 165 -10.66 -2.19 -2.70
C LEU A 165 -10.17 -3.60 -3.03
N TRP A 166 -9.12 -3.70 -3.83
CA TRP A 166 -8.52 -4.99 -4.16
C TRP A 166 -7.79 -5.62 -2.97
N HIS A 167 -7.11 -4.82 -2.15
CA HIS A 167 -6.54 -5.30 -0.89
C HIS A 167 -7.61 -5.78 0.07
N GLU A 168 -8.72 -5.06 0.17
CA GLU A 168 -9.85 -5.49 0.98
C GLU A 168 -10.45 -6.82 0.49
N LEU A 169 -10.61 -6.99 -0.84
CA LEU A 169 -11.09 -8.24 -1.41
C LEU A 169 -10.11 -9.40 -1.13
N ILE A 170 -8.80 -9.19 -1.27
CA ILE A 170 -7.81 -10.22 -0.92
C ILE A 170 -7.90 -10.57 0.56
N ALA A 171 -8.00 -9.59 1.45
CA ALA A 171 -8.16 -9.82 2.88
C ALA A 171 -9.41 -10.65 3.19
N ARG A 172 -10.56 -10.28 2.61
CA ARG A 172 -11.84 -11.00 2.78
C ARG A 172 -11.76 -12.43 2.27
N ASN A 173 -11.14 -12.66 1.10
CA ASN A 173 -10.96 -14.00 0.53
C ASN A 173 -10.12 -14.89 1.45
N ASN A 174 -9.23 -14.29 2.26
CA ASN A 174 -8.44 -14.96 3.29
C ASN A 174 -9.07 -14.87 4.69
N LYS A 175 -10.35 -14.47 4.80
CA LYS A 175 -11.08 -14.33 6.07
C LYS A 175 -10.40 -13.40 7.07
N LYS A 176 -9.78 -12.32 6.59
CA LYS A 176 -9.10 -11.32 7.41
C LYS A 176 -9.87 -10.00 7.41
N GLN A 177 -9.85 -9.31 8.55
CA GLN A 177 -10.30 -7.93 8.65
C GLN A 177 -9.13 -7.01 8.34
N LEU A 178 -9.23 -6.23 7.26
CA LEU A 178 -8.27 -5.19 6.94
C LEU A 178 -8.68 -3.87 7.58
N ILE A 179 -7.77 -3.28 8.37
CA ILE A 179 -7.93 -1.95 8.96
C ILE A 179 -6.89 -1.03 8.35
N THR A 180 -7.36 0.07 7.80
CA THR A 180 -6.52 1.11 7.20
C THR A 180 -6.82 2.46 7.87
N PRO A 181 -6.13 2.82 8.97
CA PRO A 181 -6.45 4.00 9.75
C PRO A 181 -6.42 5.30 8.95
N TYR A 182 -5.58 5.37 7.92
CA TYR A 182 -5.50 6.53 7.03
C TYR A 182 -6.76 6.79 6.18
N LEU A 183 -7.71 5.85 6.12
CA LEU A 183 -8.99 6.07 5.42
C LEU A 183 -10.10 6.62 6.32
N SER A 184 -9.85 6.77 7.62
CA SER A 184 -10.86 7.32 8.53
C SER A 184 -11.14 8.81 8.24
N MET A 185 -12.36 9.25 8.53
CA MET A 185 -12.77 10.63 8.31
C MET A 185 -11.95 11.60 9.17
N THR A 186 -11.67 11.26 10.43
CA THR A 186 -10.88 12.10 11.34
C THR A 186 -9.44 12.30 10.86
N VAL A 187 -8.82 11.25 10.30
CA VAL A 187 -7.49 11.37 9.68
C VAL A 187 -7.57 12.16 8.38
N LYS A 188 -8.63 11.94 7.57
CA LYS A 188 -8.87 12.72 6.36
C LYS A 188 -8.97 14.21 6.70
N ASP A 189 -9.77 14.60 7.67
CA ASP A 189 -9.93 15.99 8.09
C ASP A 189 -8.60 16.62 8.55
N PHE A 190 -7.79 15.88 9.28
CA PHE A 190 -6.47 16.36 9.69
C PHE A 190 -5.61 16.78 8.49
N PHE A 191 -5.62 15.99 7.40
CA PHE A 191 -4.83 16.27 6.21
C PHE A 191 -5.47 17.34 5.32
N TYR A 192 -6.79 17.33 5.16
CA TYR A 192 -7.51 18.29 4.30
C TYR A 192 -7.44 19.74 4.82
N ASN A 193 -7.22 19.93 6.12
CA ASN A 193 -6.97 21.24 6.68
C ASN A 193 -5.57 21.82 6.37
N LYS A 194 -4.75 21.15 5.55
CA LYS A 194 -3.37 21.54 5.26
C LYS A 194 -3.13 21.73 3.76
N THR A 195 -2.26 22.71 3.48
CA THR A 195 -1.75 22.96 2.13
C THR A 195 -0.71 21.90 1.73
N TRP A 196 -0.35 21.89 0.45
CA TRP A 196 0.72 21.02 -0.05
C TRP A 196 2.06 21.32 0.65
N GLU A 197 2.37 22.61 0.84
CA GLU A 197 3.60 23.07 1.50
C GLU A 197 3.68 22.62 2.95
N GLU A 198 2.59 22.77 3.71
CA GLU A 198 2.53 22.34 5.10
C GLU A 198 2.73 20.84 5.26
N LEU A 199 2.33 20.02 4.30
CA LEU A 199 2.49 18.57 4.36
C LEU A 199 3.88 18.09 3.90
N ASN A 200 4.53 18.85 3.00
CA ASN A 200 5.72 18.38 2.31
C ASN A 200 7.00 19.16 2.63
N LYS A 201 6.91 20.28 3.39
CA LYS A 201 8.08 21.06 3.84
C LYS A 201 8.15 21.08 5.37
N PRO A 202 9.34 21.01 5.98
CA PRO A 202 10.68 20.99 5.36
C PRO A 202 11.04 19.69 4.65
N PHE A 203 10.33 18.59 4.95
CA PHE A 203 10.45 17.30 4.25
C PHE A 203 9.08 16.59 4.26
N GLN A 204 8.88 15.73 3.30
CA GLN A 204 7.65 14.97 3.12
C GLN A 204 7.32 14.11 4.34
N LYS A 205 6.06 14.09 4.75
CA LYS A 205 5.55 13.30 5.89
C LYS A 205 6.12 13.72 7.25
N HIS A 206 6.69 14.92 7.35
CA HIS A 206 7.29 15.40 8.59
C HIS A 206 6.31 15.40 9.78
N HIS A 207 5.02 15.64 9.55
CA HIS A 207 4.01 15.60 10.61
C HIS A 207 3.90 14.22 11.26
N VAL A 208 3.98 13.16 10.44
CA VAL A 208 3.94 11.78 10.92
C VAL A 208 5.25 11.43 11.62
N VAL A 209 6.39 11.75 10.99
CA VAL A 209 7.72 11.46 11.56
C VAL A 209 7.92 12.16 12.90
N ASN A 210 7.48 13.42 13.03
CA ASN A 210 7.62 14.18 14.27
C ASN A 210 6.64 13.77 15.37
N ALA A 211 5.52 13.12 15.02
CA ALA A 211 4.52 12.66 15.98
C ALA A 211 4.93 11.35 16.68
N PHE A 212 5.80 10.57 16.05
CA PHE A 212 6.25 9.29 16.60
C PHE A 212 7.75 9.35 16.93
N GLU A 213 8.08 9.38 18.23
CA GLU A 213 9.48 9.39 18.70
C GLU A 213 10.25 8.12 18.30
N GLU A 214 9.54 7.05 18.03
CA GLU A 214 10.08 5.78 17.57
C GLU A 214 10.92 5.95 16.31
N PHE A 215 10.58 6.91 15.47
CA PHE A 215 11.36 7.24 14.28
C PHE A 215 12.78 7.75 14.56
N LYS A 216 13.04 8.26 15.76
CA LYS A 216 14.38 8.71 16.17
C LYS A 216 15.34 7.55 16.47
N LYS A 217 14.81 6.33 16.67
CA LYS A 217 15.61 5.16 17.08
C LYS A 217 16.35 4.48 15.94
N PHE A 218 16.11 4.89 14.67
CA PHE A 218 16.78 4.31 13.50
C PHE A 218 16.89 5.32 12.36
N LYS A 219 17.81 5.06 11.42
CA LYS A 219 17.99 5.92 10.24
C LYS A 219 17.04 5.52 9.12
N PHE A 220 16.33 6.49 8.59
CA PHE A 220 15.55 6.28 7.37
C PHE A 220 16.39 6.45 6.12
N LYS A 221 16.09 5.63 5.10
CA LYS A 221 16.35 5.98 3.72
C LYS A 221 15.05 6.41 3.04
N LYS A 222 15.15 7.21 1.98
CA LYS A 222 14.00 7.63 1.18
C LYS A 222 13.24 6.40 0.69
N HIS A 223 11.94 6.41 0.90
CA HIS A 223 11.05 5.33 0.42
C HIS A 223 10.98 5.33 -1.11
N ILE A 224 10.90 4.14 -1.69
CA ILE A 224 10.63 3.92 -3.11
C ILE A 224 9.23 3.32 -3.21
N ASN A 225 8.45 3.69 -4.23
CA ASN A 225 7.12 3.12 -4.45
C ASN A 225 7.17 1.59 -4.49
N LEU A 226 6.13 0.94 -3.98
CA LEU A 226 6.03 -0.52 -3.89
C LEU A 226 6.37 -1.22 -5.21
N GLN A 227 5.84 -0.74 -6.33
CA GLN A 227 6.06 -1.35 -7.64
C GLN A 227 7.55 -1.39 -8.02
N LEU A 228 8.24 -0.26 -7.84
CA LEU A 228 9.67 -0.13 -8.16
C LEU A 228 10.55 -0.76 -7.08
N GLY A 229 10.21 -0.53 -5.81
CA GLY A 229 10.96 -1.05 -4.66
C GLY A 229 10.96 -2.57 -4.59
N ALA A 230 9.82 -3.19 -4.88
CA ALA A 230 9.68 -4.65 -4.94
C ALA A 230 10.04 -5.25 -6.30
N GLY A 231 10.22 -4.45 -7.36
CA GLY A 231 10.52 -4.93 -8.71
C GLY A 231 9.34 -5.60 -9.43
N VAL A 232 8.11 -5.37 -8.96
CA VAL A 232 6.89 -5.95 -9.54
C VAL A 232 6.60 -5.39 -10.93
N ASP A 233 6.98 -4.13 -11.19
CA ASP A 233 6.87 -3.50 -12.50
C ASP A 233 7.61 -4.27 -13.60
N LYS A 234 8.78 -4.82 -13.28
CA LYS A 234 9.57 -5.64 -14.19
C LYS A 234 8.97 -7.03 -14.46
N LEU A 235 8.18 -7.55 -13.53
CA LEU A 235 7.48 -8.82 -13.75
C LEU A 235 6.43 -8.69 -14.85
N PHE A 236 5.74 -7.59 -14.90
CA PHE A 236 4.79 -7.30 -15.97
C PHE A 236 5.46 -7.26 -17.34
N GLU A 237 6.69 -6.77 -17.40
CA GLU A 237 7.49 -6.73 -18.61
C GLU A 237 7.89 -8.14 -19.09
N LYS A 238 8.15 -9.07 -18.18
CA LYS A 238 8.47 -10.46 -18.51
C LYS A 238 7.29 -11.26 -19.06
N LEU A 239 6.06 -10.95 -18.65
CA LEU A 239 4.86 -11.60 -19.19
C LEU A 239 4.64 -11.30 -20.67
N ILE A 240 5.18 -10.20 -21.16
CA ILE A 240 4.91 -9.67 -22.47
C ILE A 240 6.24 -9.50 -23.17
N ASP A 241 6.75 -10.59 -23.68
CA ASP A 241 7.93 -10.69 -24.53
C ASP A 241 8.90 -9.48 -24.50
N ASP A 242 10.10 -9.68 -24.00
CA ASP A 242 11.14 -8.71 -23.59
C ASP A 242 11.55 -7.62 -24.60
N LYS A 243 10.98 -7.60 -25.79
CA LYS A 243 11.44 -6.77 -26.90
C LYS A 243 10.84 -5.36 -26.99
N PHE A 244 9.97 -4.96 -26.04
CA PHE A 244 9.17 -3.75 -26.21
C PHE A 244 9.24 -2.79 -25.02
N ILE A 245 10.39 -2.26 -24.65
CA ILE A 245 10.55 -1.17 -23.68
C ILE A 245 10.24 0.21 -24.31
N ASN A 246 9.11 0.37 -24.99
CA ASN A 246 8.71 1.64 -25.59
C ASN A 246 7.21 1.93 -25.42
N PHE A 247 6.75 3.04 -25.98
CA PHE A 247 5.34 3.45 -25.92
C PHE A 247 4.37 2.39 -26.45
N LYS A 248 4.75 1.64 -27.49
CA LYS A 248 3.92 0.54 -28.03
C LYS A 248 3.76 -0.60 -27.03
N PHE A 249 4.78 -0.88 -26.25
CA PHE A 249 4.73 -1.86 -25.16
C PHE A 249 3.70 -1.50 -24.10
N ARG A 250 3.72 -0.26 -23.60
CA ARG A 250 2.76 0.20 -22.60
C ARG A 250 1.31 0.08 -23.09
N LYS A 251 1.06 0.40 -24.35
CA LYS A 251 -0.25 0.22 -24.97
C LYS A 251 -0.67 -1.24 -24.98
N ARG A 252 0.23 -2.14 -25.37
CA ARG A 252 -0.04 -3.58 -25.40
C ARG A 252 -0.35 -4.15 -24.01
N VAL A 253 0.39 -3.74 -22.96
CA VAL A 253 0.08 -4.12 -21.57
C VAL A 253 -1.32 -3.68 -21.19
N MET A 254 -1.70 -2.46 -21.54
CA MET A 254 -3.04 -1.94 -21.25
C MET A 254 -4.13 -2.73 -22.00
N ASP A 255 -3.87 -3.14 -23.23
CA ASP A 255 -4.79 -3.96 -24.02
C ASP A 255 -4.96 -5.34 -23.36
N ILE A 256 -3.90 -6.00 -22.95
CA ILE A 256 -3.95 -7.30 -22.24
C ILE A 256 -4.72 -7.16 -20.92
N CYS A 257 -4.45 -6.14 -20.13
CA CYS A 257 -5.19 -5.91 -18.88
C CYS A 257 -6.69 -5.71 -19.14
N ARG A 258 -7.04 -5.02 -20.23
CA ARG A 258 -8.43 -4.84 -20.65
C ARG A 258 -9.06 -6.16 -21.10
N ASP A 259 -8.35 -6.94 -21.88
CA ASP A 259 -8.86 -8.23 -22.36
C ASP A 259 -9.08 -9.19 -21.19
N TRP A 260 -8.17 -9.25 -20.24
CA TRP A 260 -8.38 -10.03 -19.01
C TRP A 260 -9.55 -9.51 -18.17
N ALA A 261 -9.75 -8.21 -18.08
CA ALA A 261 -10.91 -7.65 -17.38
C ALA A 261 -12.23 -8.01 -18.07
N ASN A 262 -12.28 -7.98 -19.41
CA ASN A 262 -13.45 -8.36 -20.18
C ASN A 262 -13.76 -9.86 -20.04
N MET A 263 -12.75 -10.74 -20.03
CA MET A 263 -12.94 -12.16 -19.76
C MET A 263 -13.56 -12.46 -18.40
N SER A 264 -13.39 -11.57 -17.40
CA SER A 264 -14.04 -11.74 -16.09
C SER A 264 -15.52 -11.38 -16.08
N ASP A 265 -15.94 -10.51 -17.00
CA ASP A 265 -17.34 -10.11 -17.14
C ASP A 265 -18.16 -11.18 -17.93
N ASP A 266 -17.49 -11.94 -18.80
CA ASP A 266 -18.09 -13.07 -19.56
C ASP A 266 -18.25 -14.35 -18.71
N ILE A 267 -17.48 -14.50 -17.65
CA ILE A 267 -17.65 -15.58 -16.66
C ILE A 267 -18.72 -15.09 -15.68
N GLY A 268 -19.98 -15.27 -16.08
CA GLY A 268 -21.17 -14.79 -15.40
C GLY A 268 -21.01 -14.77 -13.88
N VAL A 269 -21.39 -13.65 -13.32
CA VAL A 269 -21.60 -13.46 -11.90
C VAL A 269 -22.43 -14.62 -11.39
N LEU A 270 -21.78 -15.65 -10.85
CA LEU A 270 -22.43 -16.55 -9.94
C LEU A 270 -22.80 -15.72 -8.72
N GLN A 271 -24.08 -15.44 -8.61
CA GLN A 271 -24.74 -14.74 -7.52
C GLN A 271 -24.45 -15.39 -6.17
#